data_8ccccf146f7bc08332e015300d264c2c
#
_entry.id   8ccccf146f7bc08332e015300d264c2c
#
_cell.length_a   1.000
_cell.length_b   1.000
_cell.length_c   1.000
_cell.angle_alpha   90.00
_cell.angle_beta   90.00
_cell.angle_gamma   90.00
#
_symmetry.space_group_name_H-M   'P 1'
#
loop_
_entity.id
_entity.type
_entity.pdbx_description
1 polymer ?
#
loop_
_entity_poly.entity_id
_entity_poly.type
_entity_poly.pdbx_seq_one_letter_code
_entity_poly.pdbx_strand_id
1 'polypeptide(L)'
;MMIKTGLMAAAFVLLAGCTAPSQNTATDICKADNQMQQTTLYFGLNRPAGAQITGNEWQQFVDQDVTPRFRDGLTVFDARGQWLGNNGQVAREPSKALMLSHGKDAQSETNIEALRGIYKSRFAQESVMRVDQPVCVQF
;
A
#
# COMPACT_ATOMS: atom_id res chain seq x y z
N MET A 1 26.81 15.09 -81.98
CA MET A 1 26.12 14.08 -81.14
C MET A 1 26.24 14.55 -79.74
N MET A 2 25.16 15.18 -79.19
CA MET A 2 25.18 15.88 -77.88
C MET A 2 24.64 14.95 -76.81
N ILE A 3 25.47 14.67 -75.79
CA ILE A 3 25.05 13.90 -74.61
C ILE A 3 24.69 14.94 -73.53
N LYS A 4 23.40 14.99 -73.18
CA LYS A 4 22.93 15.80 -72.01
C LYS A 4 23.02 14.96 -70.75
N THR A 5 23.90 15.38 -69.85
CA THR A 5 23.99 14.88 -68.49
C THR A 5 22.91 15.55 -67.61
N GLY A 6 21.95 14.76 -67.12
CA GLY A 6 20.95 15.20 -66.13
C GLY A 6 21.50 15.08 -64.73
N LEU A 7 21.50 16.17 -64.00
CA LEU A 7 21.87 16.27 -62.59
C LEU A 7 20.64 15.96 -61.73
N MET A 8 20.65 14.85 -61.02
CA MET A 8 19.61 14.43 -60.10
C MET A 8 19.95 14.98 -58.70
N ALA A 9 19.23 15.99 -58.30
CA ALA A 9 19.35 16.53 -56.93
C ALA A 9 18.53 15.64 -55.96
N ALA A 10 19.21 14.95 -55.10
CA ALA A 10 18.56 14.22 -53.98
C ALA A 10 18.30 15.17 -52.81
N ALA A 11 17.02 15.45 -52.53
CA ALA A 11 16.62 16.21 -51.37
C ALA A 11 16.61 15.31 -50.14
N PHE A 12 17.54 15.53 -49.23
CA PHE A 12 17.51 14.93 -47.89
C PHE A 12 16.54 15.69 -46.98
N VAL A 13 15.40 15.08 -46.64
CA VAL A 13 14.48 15.58 -45.63
C VAL A 13 15.01 15.15 -44.26
N LEU A 14 15.55 16.07 -43.51
CA LEU A 14 15.95 15.88 -42.11
C LEU A 14 14.67 15.95 -41.27
N LEU A 15 14.16 14.80 -40.83
CA LEU A 15 13.15 14.70 -39.78
C LEU A 15 13.81 15.02 -38.45
N ALA A 16 13.72 16.27 -37.99
CA ALA A 16 14.04 16.67 -36.63
C ALA A 16 12.95 16.12 -35.72
N GLY A 17 13.21 14.96 -35.13
CA GLY A 17 12.37 14.41 -34.05
C GLY A 17 12.48 15.28 -32.83
N CYS A 18 11.42 16.02 -32.48
CA CYS A 18 11.30 16.69 -31.20
C CYS A 18 11.18 15.63 -30.10
N THR A 19 12.29 15.26 -29.47
CA THR A 19 12.27 14.57 -28.19
C THR A 19 11.88 15.59 -27.13
N ALA A 20 10.59 15.67 -26.77
CA ALA A 20 10.15 16.40 -25.61
C ALA A 20 10.81 15.77 -24.37
N PRO A 21 11.51 16.54 -23.52
CA PRO A 21 11.99 16.01 -22.26
C PRO A 21 10.77 15.58 -21.46
N SER A 22 10.72 14.29 -21.10
CA SER A 22 9.74 13.77 -20.16
C SER A 22 10.02 14.45 -18.83
N GLN A 23 9.30 15.53 -18.54
CA GLN A 23 9.34 16.16 -17.22
C GLN A 23 8.59 15.23 -16.25
N ASN A 24 9.34 14.35 -15.58
CA ASN A 24 8.87 13.68 -14.38
C ASN A 24 8.74 14.72 -13.25
N THR A 25 7.71 15.56 -13.33
CA THR A 25 7.37 16.54 -12.28
C THR A 25 6.81 15.90 -11.01
N ALA A 26 6.61 14.57 -11.00
CA ALA A 26 6.18 13.83 -9.81
C ALA A 26 7.32 13.48 -8.85
N THR A 27 8.58 13.64 -9.23
CA THR A 27 9.75 13.22 -8.43
C THR A 27 10.26 14.26 -7.45
N ASP A 28 9.81 15.51 -7.54
CA ASP A 28 10.32 16.60 -6.69
C ASP A 28 9.60 16.72 -5.34
N ILE A 29 8.47 16.06 -5.17
CA ILE A 29 7.66 16.15 -3.93
C ILE A 29 8.23 15.25 -2.83
N CYS A 30 8.87 14.14 -3.19
CA CYS A 30 9.38 13.17 -2.25
C CYS A 30 10.91 13.09 -2.29
N LYS A 31 11.58 13.81 -1.41
CA LYS A 31 13.01 13.65 -1.19
C LYS A 31 13.32 12.23 -0.74
N ALA A 32 14.52 11.74 -1.05
CA ALA A 32 14.92 10.36 -0.72
C ALA A 32 14.71 10.03 0.76
N ASP A 33 15.03 10.96 1.65
CA ASP A 33 14.90 10.79 3.11
C ASP A 33 13.44 10.75 3.60
N ASN A 34 12.48 11.17 2.76
CA ASN A 34 11.05 11.18 3.08
C ASN A 34 10.29 9.99 2.48
N GLN A 35 10.98 9.09 1.77
CA GLN A 35 10.38 7.93 1.15
C GLN A 35 10.18 6.82 2.18
N MET A 36 8.94 6.48 2.44
CA MET A 36 8.55 5.41 3.34
C MET A 36 7.58 4.44 2.66
N GLN A 37 7.29 3.36 3.34
CA GLN A 37 6.20 2.45 3.00
C GLN A 37 5.05 2.69 3.98
N GLN A 38 3.83 2.79 3.46
CA GLN A 38 2.64 2.74 4.29
C GLN A 38 1.98 1.38 4.14
N THR A 39 1.76 0.71 5.25
CA THR A 39 0.96 -0.51 5.31
C THR A 39 -0.32 -0.22 6.08
N THR A 40 -1.45 -0.62 5.53
CA THR A 40 -2.73 -0.63 6.23
C THR A 40 -3.20 -2.06 6.40
N LEU A 41 -3.42 -2.47 7.65
CA LEU A 41 -3.98 -3.76 8.01
C LEU A 41 -5.44 -3.59 8.42
N TYR A 42 -6.31 -4.45 7.91
CA TYR A 42 -7.73 -4.44 8.23
C TYR A 42 -8.09 -5.66 9.06
N PHE A 43 -8.59 -5.40 10.27
CA PHE A 43 -8.91 -6.39 11.28
C PHE A 43 -10.42 -6.47 11.49
N GLY A 44 -11.03 -7.60 11.16
CA GLY A 44 -12.43 -7.86 11.48
C GLY A 44 -12.62 -8.04 12.98
N LEU A 45 -13.76 -7.61 13.51
CA LEU A 45 -14.11 -7.72 14.92
C LEU A 45 -15.14 -8.82 15.21
N ASN A 46 -15.67 -9.50 14.21
CA ASN A 46 -16.54 -10.66 14.41
C ASN A 46 -15.70 -11.91 14.66
N ARG A 47 -16.09 -12.70 15.68
CA ARG A 47 -15.58 -14.05 15.87
C ARG A 47 -16.43 -15.07 15.10
N PRO A 48 -15.85 -16.21 14.70
CA PRO A 48 -16.64 -17.30 14.09
C PRO A 48 -17.76 -17.80 15.01
N ALA A 49 -17.52 -17.73 16.34
CA ALA A 49 -18.50 -18.09 17.36
C ALA A 49 -18.32 -17.18 18.59
N GLY A 50 -19.44 -16.76 19.18
CA GLY A 50 -19.45 -15.95 20.37
C GLY A 50 -19.52 -14.44 20.10
N ALA A 51 -19.21 -13.66 21.14
CA ALA A 51 -19.30 -12.20 21.09
C ALA A 51 -18.20 -11.59 20.22
N GLN A 52 -18.46 -10.42 19.70
CA GLN A 52 -17.47 -9.64 18.96
C GLN A 52 -16.22 -9.35 19.83
N ILE A 53 -15.10 -9.12 19.17
CA ILE A 53 -13.88 -8.64 19.81
C ILE A 53 -14.18 -7.25 20.39
N THR A 54 -13.95 -7.11 21.68
CA THR A 54 -14.27 -5.88 22.42
C THR A 54 -13.21 -4.79 22.18
N GLY A 55 -13.57 -3.54 22.47
CA GLY A 55 -12.63 -2.43 22.43
C GLY A 55 -11.43 -2.64 23.36
N ASN A 56 -11.62 -3.26 24.53
CA ASN A 56 -10.53 -3.58 25.47
C ASN A 56 -9.59 -4.64 24.91
N GLU A 57 -10.10 -5.69 24.29
CA GLU A 57 -9.26 -6.73 23.65
C GLU A 57 -8.47 -6.16 22.47
N TRP A 58 -9.09 -5.29 21.67
CA TRP A 58 -8.40 -4.57 20.62
C TRP A 58 -7.29 -3.67 21.20
N GLN A 59 -7.58 -2.88 22.22
CA GLN A 59 -6.59 -2.00 22.83
C GLN A 59 -5.41 -2.78 23.42
N GLN A 60 -5.67 -3.92 24.08
CA GLN A 60 -4.60 -4.80 24.55
C GLN A 60 -3.70 -5.29 23.42
N PHE A 61 -4.29 -5.66 22.28
CA PHE A 61 -3.49 -6.04 21.10
C PHE A 61 -2.64 -4.86 20.60
N VAL A 62 -3.19 -3.65 20.55
CA VAL A 62 -2.43 -2.45 20.14
C VAL A 62 -1.28 -2.19 21.12
N ASP A 63 -1.54 -2.21 22.43
CA ASP A 63 -0.55 -1.88 23.44
C ASP A 63 0.56 -2.92 23.55
N GLN A 64 0.21 -4.20 23.48
CA GLN A 64 1.15 -5.30 23.74
C GLN A 64 1.87 -5.79 22.48
N ASP A 65 1.23 -5.72 21.35
CA ASP A 65 1.76 -6.30 20.11
C ASP A 65 2.15 -5.25 19.05
N VAL A 66 1.31 -4.24 18.82
CA VAL A 66 1.56 -3.25 17.75
C VAL A 66 2.59 -2.23 18.19
N THR A 67 2.32 -1.52 19.29
CA THR A 67 3.15 -0.40 19.77
C THR A 67 4.62 -0.77 19.98
N PRO A 68 4.97 -1.94 20.57
CA PRO A 68 6.38 -2.30 20.74
C PRO A 68 7.12 -2.54 19.42
N ARG A 69 6.40 -2.88 18.35
CA ARG A 69 6.97 -3.16 17.02
C ARG A 69 7.04 -1.92 16.13
N PHE A 70 6.15 -0.93 16.36
CA PHE A 70 6.04 0.30 15.58
C PHE A 70 6.01 1.51 16.51
N ARG A 71 7.17 1.75 17.15
CA ARG A 71 7.34 2.76 18.22
C ARG A 71 7.19 4.20 17.72
N ASP A 72 7.46 4.45 16.43
CA ASP A 72 7.43 5.79 15.85
C ASP A 72 6.00 6.27 15.56
N GLY A 73 5.04 5.38 15.69
CA GLY A 73 3.63 5.75 15.61
C GLY A 73 2.79 4.81 14.76
N LEU A 74 1.50 4.88 15.05
CA LEU A 74 0.46 4.15 14.35
C LEU A 74 -0.82 4.99 14.37
N THR A 75 -1.71 4.73 13.42
CA THR A 75 -3.04 5.35 13.41
C THR A 75 -4.10 4.27 13.24
N VAL A 76 -5.14 4.33 14.05
CA VAL A 76 -6.27 3.40 13.98
C VAL A 76 -7.53 4.17 13.55
N PHE A 77 -8.23 3.58 12.58
CA PHE A 77 -9.54 4.05 12.16
C PHE A 77 -10.59 2.99 12.45
N ASP A 78 -11.77 3.43 12.87
CA ASP A 78 -12.96 2.59 12.87
C ASP A 78 -13.47 2.42 11.44
N ALA A 79 -13.71 1.18 11.05
CA ALA A 79 -14.10 0.81 9.70
C ALA A 79 -15.25 -0.19 9.72
N ARG A 80 -15.86 -0.41 8.56
CA ARG A 80 -16.91 -1.40 8.35
C ARG A 80 -16.59 -2.21 7.09
N GLY A 81 -16.42 -3.51 7.25
CA GLY A 81 -16.26 -4.44 6.14
C GLY A 81 -17.61 -4.91 5.59
N GLN A 82 -17.68 -5.13 4.29
CA GLN A 82 -18.83 -5.73 3.63
C GLN A 82 -18.37 -6.55 2.43
N TRP A 83 -18.91 -7.76 2.30
CA TRP A 83 -18.67 -8.61 1.13
C TRP A 83 -19.86 -9.52 0.85
N LEU A 84 -19.90 -10.07 -0.36
CA LEU A 84 -20.85 -11.10 -0.72
C LEU A 84 -20.26 -12.45 -0.34
N GLY A 85 -20.89 -13.14 0.61
CA GLY A 85 -20.47 -14.49 1.02
C GLY A 85 -20.76 -15.53 -0.05
N ASN A 86 -20.09 -16.69 0.04
CA ASN A 86 -20.29 -17.82 -0.87
C ASN A 86 -21.71 -18.39 -0.82
N ASN A 87 -22.47 -18.09 0.23
CA ASN A 87 -23.88 -18.44 0.38
C ASN A 87 -24.84 -17.45 -0.30
N GLY A 88 -24.32 -16.46 -1.04
CA GLY A 88 -25.10 -15.42 -1.72
C GLY A 88 -25.65 -14.33 -0.78
N GLN A 89 -25.27 -14.32 0.49
CA GLN A 89 -25.70 -13.31 1.45
C GLN A 89 -24.62 -12.26 1.69
N VAL A 90 -25.05 -11.01 1.91
CA VAL A 90 -24.16 -9.91 2.25
C VAL A 90 -23.74 -10.05 3.72
N ALA A 91 -22.45 -10.22 3.94
CA ALA A 91 -21.84 -10.17 5.27
C ALA A 91 -21.41 -8.73 5.58
N ARG A 92 -21.58 -8.30 6.82
CA ARG A 92 -21.14 -6.99 7.33
C ARG A 92 -20.48 -7.20 8.68
N GLU A 93 -19.34 -6.52 8.88
CA GLU A 93 -18.69 -6.57 10.18
C GLU A 93 -18.03 -5.23 10.54
N PRO A 94 -18.05 -4.83 11.82
CA PRO A 94 -17.21 -3.77 12.31
C PRO A 94 -15.74 -4.21 12.20
N SER A 95 -14.87 -3.26 11.89
CA SER A 95 -13.45 -3.53 11.62
C SER A 95 -12.60 -2.39 12.18
N LYS A 96 -11.32 -2.65 12.35
CA LYS A 96 -10.29 -1.65 12.60
C LYS A 96 -9.33 -1.61 11.41
N ALA A 97 -8.99 -0.42 10.95
CA ALA A 97 -7.92 -0.19 10.00
C ALA A 97 -6.72 0.39 10.75
N LEU A 98 -5.62 -0.34 10.78
CA LEU A 98 -4.36 0.07 11.40
C LEU A 98 -3.41 0.53 10.29
N MET A 99 -3.08 1.81 10.29
CA MET A 99 -2.16 2.42 9.35
C MET A 99 -0.79 2.62 10.01
N LEU A 100 0.25 2.13 9.34
CA LEU A 100 1.64 2.18 9.76
C LEU A 100 2.47 2.83 8.65
N SER A 101 3.31 3.81 9.00
CA SER A 101 4.36 4.31 8.10
C SER A 101 5.71 3.79 8.60
N HIS A 102 6.48 3.14 7.72
CA HIS A 102 7.69 2.44 8.12
C HIS A 102 8.73 2.39 7.01
N GLY A 103 9.96 2.02 7.33
CA GLY A 103 11.01 1.75 6.35
C GLY A 103 10.72 0.50 5.51
N LYS A 104 11.49 0.33 4.44
CA LYS A 104 11.44 -0.86 3.56
C LYS A 104 12.40 -1.96 4.03
N ASP A 105 12.60 -2.07 5.32
CA ASP A 105 13.52 -3.03 5.93
C ASP A 105 12.84 -4.37 6.26
N ALA A 106 13.66 -5.43 6.35
CA ALA A 106 13.17 -6.77 6.63
C ALA A 106 12.54 -6.91 8.03
N GLN A 107 12.92 -6.07 8.99
CA GLN A 107 12.36 -6.10 10.32
C GLN A 107 10.91 -5.58 10.32
N SER A 108 10.65 -4.52 9.59
CA SER A 108 9.27 -4.00 9.40
C SER A 108 8.38 -5.06 8.76
N GLU A 109 8.86 -5.77 7.74
CA GLU A 109 8.12 -6.86 7.10
C GLU A 109 7.81 -7.99 8.09
N THR A 110 8.80 -8.43 8.84
CA THR A 110 8.65 -9.47 9.88
C THR A 110 7.63 -9.04 10.94
N ASN A 111 7.68 -7.78 11.38
CA ASN A 111 6.76 -7.24 12.37
C ASN A 111 5.31 -7.20 11.85
N ILE A 112 5.10 -6.79 10.59
CA ILE A 112 3.77 -6.76 9.97
C ILE A 112 3.17 -8.17 9.90
N GLU A 113 3.93 -9.15 9.42
CA GLU A 113 3.45 -10.54 9.34
C GLU A 113 3.21 -11.14 10.72
N ALA A 114 4.03 -10.79 11.73
CA ALA A 114 3.80 -11.19 13.11
C ALA A 114 2.46 -10.66 13.65
N LEU A 115 2.12 -9.39 13.41
CA LEU A 115 0.84 -8.81 13.83
C LEU A 115 -0.35 -9.55 13.21
N ARG A 116 -0.27 -9.85 11.90
CA ARG A 116 -1.31 -10.61 11.20
C ARG A 116 -1.47 -12.01 11.80
N GLY A 117 -0.37 -12.70 12.06
CA GLY A 117 -0.36 -14.03 12.65
C GLY A 117 -0.93 -14.04 14.08
N ILE A 118 -0.48 -13.11 14.93
CA ILE A 118 -0.94 -12.98 16.32
C ILE A 118 -2.46 -12.74 16.38
N TYR A 119 -2.96 -11.80 15.57
CA TYR A 119 -4.38 -11.48 15.55
C TYR A 119 -5.23 -12.66 15.11
N LYS A 120 -4.84 -13.32 14.01
CA LYS A 120 -5.53 -14.52 13.52
C LYS A 120 -5.58 -15.62 14.58
N SER A 121 -4.48 -15.89 15.23
CA SER A 121 -4.39 -16.93 16.25
C SER A 121 -5.18 -16.60 17.51
N ARG A 122 -5.05 -15.36 18.02
CA ARG A 122 -5.68 -14.92 19.27
C ARG A 122 -7.21 -14.83 19.15
N PHE A 123 -7.71 -14.38 18.02
CA PHE A 123 -9.12 -14.07 17.83
C PHE A 123 -9.84 -15.01 16.86
N ALA A 124 -9.21 -16.11 16.49
CA ALA A 124 -9.76 -17.12 15.56
C ALA A 124 -10.18 -16.50 14.21
N GLN A 125 -9.36 -15.63 13.66
CA GLN A 125 -9.64 -14.97 12.38
C GLN A 125 -9.01 -15.74 11.22
N GLU A 126 -9.72 -15.84 10.11
CA GLU A 126 -9.22 -16.52 8.92
C GLU A 126 -8.14 -15.68 8.20
N SER A 127 -8.34 -14.37 8.15
CA SER A 127 -7.45 -13.46 7.42
C SER A 127 -7.37 -12.07 8.08
N VAL A 128 -6.29 -11.38 7.77
CA VAL A 128 -6.13 -9.94 7.97
C VAL A 128 -5.70 -9.37 6.63
N MET A 129 -6.52 -8.51 6.03
CA MET A 129 -6.19 -7.86 4.77
C MET A 129 -5.04 -6.88 4.96
N ARG A 130 -4.10 -6.89 4.03
CA ARG A 130 -2.95 -5.97 4.00
C ARG A 130 -2.94 -5.18 2.70
N VAL A 131 -2.74 -3.88 2.80
CA VAL A 131 -2.55 -2.97 1.66
C VAL A 131 -1.27 -2.19 1.86
N ASP A 132 -0.39 -2.20 0.87
CA ASP A 132 0.88 -1.49 0.88
C ASP A 132 0.93 -0.44 -0.21
N GLN A 133 1.53 0.70 0.09
CA GLN A 133 1.81 1.74 -0.89
C GLN A 133 3.04 2.57 -0.52
N PRO A 134 3.84 3.02 -1.51
CA PRO A 134 4.90 3.97 -1.26
C PRO A 134 4.31 5.33 -0.91
N VAL A 135 4.87 6.02 0.07
CA VAL A 135 4.43 7.33 0.55
C VAL A 135 5.60 8.28 0.78
N CYS A 136 5.31 9.57 0.74
CA CYS A 136 6.21 10.62 1.22
C CYS A 136 5.75 11.05 2.60
N VAL A 137 6.62 10.97 3.61
CA VAL A 137 6.30 11.33 4.99
C VAL A 137 7.26 12.43 5.46
N GLN A 138 6.70 13.50 6.02
CA GLN A 138 7.44 14.58 6.70
C GLN A 138 6.84 14.79 8.07
N PHE A 139 7.70 14.97 9.06
CA PHE A 139 7.35 15.31 10.42
C PHE A 139 7.73 16.75 10.76
#